data_456374c98e5c4ff6f814c3bfef2266e2
#
_entry.id   456374c98e5c4ff6f814c3bfef2266e2
#
_cell.length_a   1.000
_cell.length_b   1.000
_cell.length_c   1.000
_cell.angle_alpha   90.00
_cell.angle_beta   90.00
_cell.angle_gamma   90.00
#
_symmetry.space_group_name_H-M   'P 1'
#
loop_
_entity.id
_entity.type
_entity.pdbx_description
1 polymer ?
#
loop_
_entity_poly.entity_id
_entity_poly.type
_entity_poly.pdbx_seq_one_letter_code
_entity_poly.pdbx_strand_id
1 'polypeptide(L)'
;MWQQNSPEIREKAVMWRKQTAFTRLERPSRVQKARSLGYKAKQGIVVIRARVGTGGMRRKRPVAGRRQKHLGVTRIKADVSMKQVAENRTAQKYKNLKLLGSYFLYKDGFHYWFEVILADPSHPRISKDKELRKRVIPA
;
A
#
# COMPACT_ATOMS: atom_id res chain seq x y z
N MET A 1 -12.34 6.62 -18.09
CA MET A 1 -11.01 7.06 -17.61
C MET A 1 -11.05 7.21 -16.08
N TRP A 2 -10.02 6.79 -15.32
CA TRP A 2 -10.01 6.92 -13.86
C TRP A 2 -9.82 8.39 -13.45
N GLN A 3 -10.81 8.99 -12.82
CA GLN A 3 -10.71 10.34 -12.26
C GLN A 3 -10.60 10.26 -10.74
N GLN A 4 -9.52 10.81 -10.17
CA GLN A 4 -9.23 10.73 -8.74
C GLN A 4 -10.26 11.45 -7.86
N ASN A 5 -10.97 12.43 -8.40
CA ASN A 5 -11.93 13.27 -7.67
C ASN A 5 -13.38 13.08 -8.13
N SER A 6 -13.69 11.96 -8.77
CA SER A 6 -15.07 11.68 -9.16
C SER A 6 -15.98 11.56 -7.92
N PRO A 7 -17.23 11.99 -7.98
CA PRO A 7 -18.19 11.87 -6.88
C PRO A 7 -18.33 10.41 -6.41
N GLU A 8 -18.32 9.46 -7.33
CA GLU A 8 -18.39 8.02 -7.03
C GLU A 8 -17.26 7.52 -6.13
N ILE A 9 -16.03 8.06 -6.29
CA ILE A 9 -14.90 7.67 -5.44
C ILE A 9 -15.04 8.26 -4.05
N ARG A 10 -15.58 9.46 -3.94
CA ARG A 10 -15.84 10.10 -2.64
C ARG A 10 -16.86 9.32 -1.84
N GLU A 11 -17.94 8.86 -2.43
CA GLU A 11 -18.94 8.00 -1.79
C GLU A 11 -18.31 6.67 -1.34
N LYS A 12 -17.57 6.02 -2.22
CA LYS A 12 -16.82 4.80 -1.87
C LYS A 12 -15.84 5.03 -0.73
N ALA A 13 -15.17 6.19 -0.67
CA ALA A 13 -14.22 6.51 0.39
C ALA A 13 -14.89 6.59 1.78
N VAL A 14 -16.16 7.01 1.87
CA VAL A 14 -16.94 6.99 3.12
C VAL A 14 -17.07 5.54 3.63
N MET A 15 -17.38 4.60 2.74
CA MET A 15 -17.43 3.17 3.08
C MET A 15 -16.05 2.62 3.44
N TRP A 16 -14.99 3.04 2.73
CA TRP A 16 -13.64 2.58 3.01
C TRP A 16 -13.12 3.02 4.38
N ARG A 17 -13.56 4.17 4.89
CA ARG A 17 -13.21 4.62 6.25
C ARG A 17 -13.74 3.70 7.34
N LYS A 18 -14.89 3.07 7.12
CA LYS A 18 -15.52 2.13 8.06
C LYS A 18 -14.85 0.74 8.04
N GLN A 19 -14.14 0.42 6.95
CA GLN A 19 -13.48 -0.87 6.79
C GLN A 19 -12.14 -0.93 7.53
N THR A 20 -11.59 -2.14 7.62
CA THR A 20 -10.25 -2.36 8.20
C THR A 20 -9.15 -1.66 7.40
N ALA A 21 -7.99 -1.45 8.02
CA ALA A 21 -6.84 -0.81 7.35
C ALA A 21 -6.31 -1.60 6.15
N PHE A 22 -6.54 -2.92 6.14
CA PHE A 22 -6.18 -3.83 5.05
C PHE A 22 -7.41 -4.66 4.69
N THR A 23 -7.98 -4.38 3.55
CA THR A 23 -9.18 -5.07 3.04
C THR A 23 -8.81 -5.83 1.77
N ARG A 24 -9.06 -7.14 1.76
CA ARG A 24 -8.89 -7.95 0.56
C ARG A 24 -10.00 -7.62 -0.44
N LEU A 25 -9.61 -7.45 -1.69
CA LEU A 25 -10.49 -7.20 -2.82
C LEU A 25 -10.52 -8.42 -3.74
N GLU A 26 -11.69 -8.73 -4.27
CA GLU A 26 -11.83 -9.78 -5.30
C GLU A 26 -11.26 -9.30 -6.64
N ARG A 27 -11.41 -8.02 -6.93
CA ARG A 27 -10.97 -7.42 -8.19
C ARG A 27 -10.33 -6.05 -7.97
N PRO A 28 -9.22 -5.74 -8.68
CA PRO A 28 -8.60 -4.42 -8.58
C PRO A 28 -9.50 -3.33 -9.17
N SER A 29 -9.56 -2.17 -8.52
CA SER A 29 -10.37 -1.03 -9.00
C SER A 29 -9.85 -0.46 -10.31
N ARG A 30 -8.51 -0.46 -10.50
CA ARG A 30 -7.84 0.03 -11.71
C ARG A 30 -7.16 -1.12 -12.44
N VAL A 31 -7.97 -1.91 -13.16
CA VAL A 31 -7.51 -3.14 -13.83
C VAL A 31 -6.32 -2.93 -14.76
N GLN A 32 -6.34 -1.86 -15.58
CA GLN A 32 -5.23 -1.54 -16.49
C GLN A 32 -3.92 -1.30 -15.73
N LYS A 33 -3.98 -0.48 -14.66
CA LYS A 33 -2.82 -0.20 -13.82
C LYS A 33 -2.33 -1.45 -13.07
N ALA A 34 -3.26 -2.27 -12.60
CA ALA A 34 -2.93 -3.54 -11.96
C ALA A 34 -2.20 -4.48 -12.93
N ARG A 35 -2.70 -4.61 -14.17
CA ARG A 35 -2.07 -5.46 -15.19
C ARG A 35 -0.66 -5.00 -15.53
N SER A 36 -0.41 -3.69 -15.64
CA SER A 36 0.95 -3.17 -15.89
C SER A 36 1.94 -3.52 -14.76
N LEU A 37 1.43 -3.77 -13.54
CA LEU A 37 2.22 -4.21 -12.38
C LEU A 37 2.32 -5.74 -12.25
N GLY A 38 1.74 -6.49 -13.19
CA GLY A 38 1.81 -7.95 -13.21
C GLY A 38 0.59 -8.66 -12.64
N TYR A 39 -0.51 -7.93 -12.38
CA TYR A 39 -1.77 -8.56 -11.98
C TYR A 39 -2.33 -9.45 -13.11
N LYS A 40 -2.64 -10.66 -12.77
CA LYS A 40 -3.42 -11.61 -13.60
C LYS A 40 -4.59 -12.13 -12.75
N ALA A 41 -5.76 -12.32 -13.37
CA ALA A 41 -6.93 -12.88 -12.69
C ALA A 41 -6.76 -14.40 -12.50
N LYS A 42 -5.79 -14.79 -11.70
CA LYS A 42 -5.45 -16.19 -11.38
C LYS A 42 -5.46 -16.40 -9.87
N GLN A 43 -5.73 -17.63 -9.47
CA GLN A 43 -5.54 -18.04 -8.07
C GLN A 43 -4.06 -17.87 -7.68
N GLY A 44 -3.81 -17.49 -6.43
CA GLY A 44 -2.47 -17.16 -5.95
C GLY A 44 -2.09 -15.68 -6.10
N ILE A 45 -2.92 -14.85 -6.77
CA ILE A 45 -2.76 -13.40 -6.77
C ILE A 45 -3.84 -12.78 -5.89
N VAL A 46 -3.44 -11.90 -4.98
CA VAL A 46 -4.31 -11.24 -4.02
C VAL A 46 -4.15 -9.73 -4.14
N VAL A 47 -5.25 -9.02 -4.13
CA VAL A 47 -5.29 -7.55 -4.14
C VAL A 47 -5.75 -7.07 -2.77
N ILE A 48 -4.96 -6.22 -2.15
CA ILE A 48 -5.24 -5.64 -0.84
C ILE A 48 -5.38 -4.13 -0.97
N ARG A 49 -6.50 -3.58 -0.51
CA ARG A 49 -6.60 -2.14 -0.31
C ARG A 49 -6.03 -1.79 1.05
N ALA A 50 -4.93 -1.03 1.04
CA ALA A 50 -4.25 -0.55 2.23
C ALA A 50 -4.59 0.91 2.50
N ARG A 51 -4.94 1.24 3.74
CA ARG A 51 -5.20 2.59 4.22
C ARG A 51 -4.02 3.05 5.08
N VAL A 52 -3.48 4.22 4.77
CA VAL A 52 -2.39 4.87 5.52
C VAL A 52 -2.84 6.24 5.95
N GLY A 53 -2.60 6.62 7.21
CA GLY A 53 -2.90 7.97 7.72
C GLY A 53 -2.09 9.04 6.98
N THR A 54 -2.68 10.23 6.82
CA THR A 54 -1.96 11.40 6.31
C THR A 54 -1.06 11.99 7.40
N GLY A 55 -0.10 12.81 6.97
CA GLY A 55 0.82 13.50 7.85
C GLY A 55 2.22 12.90 7.86
N GLY A 56 3.10 13.52 8.60
CA GLY A 56 4.47 13.12 8.75
C GLY A 56 4.75 12.37 10.05
N MET A 57 6.01 12.10 10.27
CA MET A 57 6.49 11.49 11.50
C MET A 57 6.36 12.49 12.66
N ARG A 58 5.66 12.09 13.73
CA ARG A 58 5.62 12.86 14.97
C ARG A 58 6.71 12.37 15.92
N ARG A 59 7.51 13.30 16.44
CA ARG A 59 8.46 13.03 17.51
C ARG A 59 8.16 13.93 18.70
N LYS A 60 8.24 13.38 19.90
CA LYS A 60 8.22 14.19 21.12
C LYS A 60 9.50 15.03 21.18
N ARG A 61 9.39 16.27 21.61
CA ARG A 61 10.56 17.09 21.91
C ARG A 61 11.34 16.46 23.09
N PRO A 62 12.68 16.49 23.06
CA PRO A 62 13.48 16.13 24.22
C PRO A 62 13.11 17.04 25.40
N VAL A 63 12.89 16.46 26.57
CA VAL A 63 12.42 17.20 27.77
C VAL A 63 13.49 17.41 28.83
N ALA A 64 14.68 16.84 28.68
CA ALA A 64 15.72 16.89 29.71
C ALA A 64 16.98 17.61 29.20
N GLY A 65 17.46 18.62 29.97
CA GLY A 65 18.83 19.15 30.01
C GLY A 65 19.50 19.52 28.67
N ARG A 66 18.76 19.90 27.63
CA ARG A 66 19.34 20.25 26.32
C ARG A 66 19.20 21.76 26.01
N ARG A 67 20.24 22.31 25.39
CA ARG A 67 20.17 23.68 24.83
C ARG A 67 19.11 23.73 23.74
N GLN A 68 18.45 24.90 23.54
CA GLN A 68 17.36 25.08 22.56
C GLN A 68 17.71 24.65 21.15
N LYS A 69 18.95 24.85 20.68
CA LYS A 69 19.42 24.40 19.38
C LYS A 69 19.38 22.87 19.19
N HIS A 70 19.34 22.08 20.25
CA HIS A 70 19.26 20.62 20.26
C HIS A 70 17.84 20.07 20.49
N LEU A 71 16.83 20.95 20.63
CA LEU A 71 15.42 20.59 20.82
C LEU A 71 14.64 20.44 19.51
N GLY A 72 15.24 20.76 18.39
CA GLY A 72 14.60 20.74 17.08
C GLY A 72 14.23 19.33 16.63
N VAL A 73 12.95 19.09 16.32
CA VAL A 73 12.44 17.82 15.80
C VAL A 73 11.68 17.99 14.47
N THR A 74 11.44 19.23 14.04
CA THR A 74 10.61 19.55 12.87
C THR A 74 11.26 19.16 11.53
N ARG A 75 12.58 19.16 11.47
CA ARG A 75 13.34 18.77 10.26
C ARG A 75 13.53 17.27 10.10
N ILE A 76 13.16 16.49 11.11
CA ILE A 76 13.31 15.03 11.06
C ILE A 76 12.15 14.45 10.28
N LYS A 77 12.45 13.90 9.11
CA LYS A 77 11.48 13.24 8.22
C LYS A 77 11.72 11.74 8.23
N ALA A 78 10.66 10.99 7.87
CA ALA A 78 10.76 9.53 7.81
C ALA A 78 11.50 9.01 6.56
N ASP A 79 11.71 9.87 5.55
CA ASP A 79 12.31 9.55 4.24
C ASP A 79 11.67 8.37 3.50
N VAL A 80 10.42 8.06 3.86
CA VAL A 80 9.63 6.95 3.31
C VAL A 80 8.33 7.51 2.75
N SER A 81 8.04 7.20 1.49
CA SER A 81 6.78 7.61 0.86
C SER A 81 5.58 6.87 1.46
N MET A 82 4.39 7.49 1.43
CA MET A 82 3.16 6.84 1.90
C MET A 82 2.83 5.55 1.15
N LYS A 83 3.22 5.47 -0.13
CA LYS A 83 3.13 4.25 -0.93
C LYS A 83 3.99 3.14 -0.33
N GLN A 84 5.24 3.42 -0.04
CA GLN A 84 6.16 2.46 0.57
C GLN A 84 5.74 2.05 1.98
N VAL A 85 5.16 2.97 2.76
CA VAL A 85 4.55 2.64 4.06
C VAL A 85 3.41 1.63 3.89
N ALA A 86 2.55 1.81 2.88
CA ALA A 86 1.47 0.87 2.58
C ALA A 86 2.03 -0.50 2.19
N GLU A 87 3.04 -0.53 1.33
CA GLU A 87 3.71 -1.76 0.88
C GLU A 87 4.34 -2.51 2.06
N ASN A 88 5.15 -1.84 2.87
CA ASN A 88 5.84 -2.42 4.02
C ASN A 88 4.86 -3.00 5.05
N ARG A 89 3.82 -2.23 5.42
CA ARG A 89 2.81 -2.69 6.37
C ARG A 89 2.00 -3.88 5.83
N THR A 90 1.71 -3.88 4.53
CA THR A 90 1.01 -4.99 3.89
C THR A 90 1.90 -6.24 3.85
N ALA A 91 3.19 -6.10 3.51
CA ALA A 91 4.15 -7.19 3.53
C ALA A 91 4.33 -7.79 4.93
N GLN A 92 4.38 -6.94 5.97
CA GLN A 92 4.46 -7.40 7.35
C GLN A 92 3.22 -8.21 7.77
N LYS A 93 2.03 -7.82 7.30
CA LYS A 93 0.78 -8.54 7.60
C LYS A 93 0.66 -9.85 6.83
N TYR A 94 1.13 -9.90 5.59
CA TYR A 94 1.02 -11.05 4.69
C TYR A 94 2.40 -11.63 4.36
N LYS A 95 3.09 -12.14 5.38
CA LYS A 95 4.49 -12.63 5.27
C LYS A 95 4.69 -13.73 4.22
N ASN A 96 3.66 -14.54 3.97
CA ASN A 96 3.71 -15.63 2.98
C ASN A 96 3.58 -15.15 1.54
N LEU A 97 3.19 -13.88 1.33
CA LEU A 97 2.95 -13.31 0.01
C LEU A 97 4.07 -12.36 -0.38
N LYS A 98 4.43 -12.37 -1.65
CA LYS A 98 5.43 -11.45 -2.22
C LYS A 98 4.75 -10.27 -2.92
N LEU A 99 5.32 -9.09 -2.77
CA LEU A 99 4.85 -7.87 -3.40
C LEU A 99 5.17 -7.87 -4.90
N LEU A 100 4.15 -7.71 -5.75
CA LEU A 100 4.31 -7.44 -7.18
C LEU A 100 4.39 -5.94 -7.48
N GLY A 101 3.59 -5.16 -6.78
CA GLY A 101 3.57 -3.71 -6.92
C GLY A 101 2.35 -3.09 -6.25
N SER A 102 2.30 -1.77 -6.26
CA SER A 102 1.17 -1.02 -5.70
C SER A 102 0.89 0.25 -6.49
N TYR A 103 -0.31 0.77 -6.33
CA TYR A 103 -0.70 2.05 -6.92
C TYR A 103 -1.66 2.83 -6.03
N PHE A 104 -1.64 4.11 -6.22
CA PHE A 104 -2.49 5.06 -5.52
C PHE A 104 -3.91 5.01 -6.05
N LEU A 105 -4.89 5.04 -5.13
CA LEU A 105 -6.32 5.13 -5.44
C LEU A 105 -6.87 6.53 -5.18
N TYR A 106 -6.84 6.93 -3.93
CA TYR A 106 -7.48 8.14 -3.46
C TYR A 106 -6.81 8.68 -2.19
N LYS A 107 -6.97 9.98 -1.96
CA LYS A 107 -6.57 10.66 -0.73
C LYS A 107 -7.73 11.52 -0.25
N ASP A 108 -8.04 11.43 1.04
CA ASP A 108 -8.85 12.42 1.75
C ASP A 108 -8.01 13.23 2.75
N GLY A 109 -8.66 14.05 3.61
CA GLY A 109 -7.97 14.83 4.63
C GLY A 109 -7.18 14.00 5.65
N PHE A 110 -7.60 12.76 5.91
CA PHE A 110 -7.04 11.92 6.98
C PHE A 110 -6.27 10.71 6.48
N HIS A 111 -6.57 10.20 5.27
CA HIS A 111 -6.06 8.93 4.79
C HIS A 111 -5.65 8.96 3.32
N TYR A 112 -4.66 8.11 3.01
CA TYR A 112 -4.31 7.65 1.68
C TYR A 112 -4.78 6.22 1.51
N TRP A 113 -5.32 5.89 0.34
CA TRP A 113 -5.64 4.52 -0.05
C TRP A 113 -4.78 4.09 -1.23
N PHE A 114 -4.19 2.92 -1.06
CA PHE A 114 -3.38 2.24 -2.08
C PHE A 114 -3.95 0.86 -2.32
N GLU A 115 -3.88 0.37 -3.53
CA GLU A 115 -4.04 -1.05 -3.82
C GLU A 115 -2.67 -1.68 -3.97
N VAL A 116 -2.45 -2.75 -3.23
CA VAL A 116 -1.21 -3.52 -3.18
C VAL A 116 -1.50 -4.89 -3.77
N ILE A 117 -0.71 -5.29 -4.77
CA ILE A 117 -0.84 -6.56 -5.46
C ILE A 117 0.21 -7.50 -4.90
N LEU A 118 -0.25 -8.63 -4.39
CA LEU A 118 0.58 -9.67 -3.79
C LEU A 118 0.42 -10.96 -4.58
N ALA A 119 1.46 -11.79 -4.61
CA ALA A 119 1.43 -13.13 -5.17
C ALA A 119 1.97 -14.15 -4.19
N ASP A 120 1.38 -15.32 -4.20
CA ASP A 120 1.81 -16.46 -3.40
C ASP A 120 2.87 -17.27 -4.17
N PRO A 121 4.14 -17.26 -3.74
CA PRO A 121 5.20 -18.00 -4.42
C PRO A 121 4.98 -19.52 -4.38
N SER A 122 4.31 -20.03 -3.35
CA SER A 122 4.07 -21.46 -3.15
C SER A 122 2.90 -22.02 -3.98
N HIS A 123 2.08 -21.12 -4.55
CA HIS A 123 0.89 -21.55 -5.27
C HIS A 123 1.26 -22.16 -6.64
N PRO A 124 0.78 -23.39 -6.99
CA PRO A 124 1.17 -24.09 -8.21
C PRO A 124 0.93 -23.33 -9.52
N ARG A 125 -0.14 -22.53 -9.58
CA ARG A 125 -0.43 -21.68 -10.76
C ARG A 125 0.54 -20.52 -10.93
N ILE A 126 1.17 -20.05 -9.86
CA ILE A 126 2.18 -19.00 -9.89
C ILE A 126 3.54 -19.60 -10.25
N SER A 127 3.91 -20.72 -9.64
CA SER A 127 5.20 -21.39 -9.89
C SER A 127 5.34 -21.89 -11.33
N LYS A 128 4.23 -22.29 -11.98
CA LYS A 128 4.20 -22.73 -13.39
C LYS A 128 4.24 -21.55 -14.39
N ASP A 129 3.87 -20.34 -13.99
CA ASP A 129 3.90 -19.17 -14.86
C ASP A 129 5.31 -18.55 -14.84
N LYS A 130 6.06 -18.75 -15.92
CA LYS A 130 7.47 -18.31 -16.06
C LYS A 130 7.66 -16.80 -15.79
N GLU A 131 6.71 -15.97 -16.20
CA GLU A 131 6.77 -14.51 -16.05
C GLU A 131 6.54 -14.10 -14.59
N LEU A 132 5.51 -14.64 -13.94
CA LEU A 132 5.20 -14.37 -12.55
C LEU A 132 6.28 -14.95 -11.63
N ARG A 133 6.77 -16.15 -11.91
CA ARG A 133 7.85 -16.77 -11.16
C ARG A 133 9.09 -15.88 -11.09
N LYS A 134 9.54 -15.33 -12.22
CA LYS A 134 10.70 -14.41 -12.25
C LYS A 134 10.51 -13.15 -11.40
N ARG A 135 9.27 -12.66 -11.28
CA ARG A 135 8.97 -11.46 -10.47
C ARG A 135 8.85 -11.77 -8.98
N VAL A 136 8.40 -12.97 -8.63
CA VAL A 136 8.06 -13.36 -7.26
C VAL A 136 9.22 -14.06 -6.57
N ILE A 137 9.98 -14.87 -7.31
CA ILE A 137 11.15 -15.60 -6.84
C ILE A 137 12.34 -15.07 -7.63
N PRO A 138 13.07 -14.06 -7.11
CA PRO A 138 14.34 -13.67 -7.71
C PRO A 138 15.30 -14.86 -7.65
N ALA A 139 16.10 -14.99 -8.71
CA ALA A 139 17.13 -16.02 -8.79
C ALA A 139 18.19 -15.84 -7.70
#